data_297f8e23d8120ba4c9bf88924677c338
#
_entry.id   297f8e23d8120ba4c9bf88924677c338
#
_cell.length_a   1.000
_cell.length_b   1.000
_cell.length_c   1.000
_cell.angle_alpha   90.00
_cell.angle_beta   90.00
_cell.angle_gamma   90.00
#
_symmetry.space_group_name_H-M   'P 1'
#
loop_
_entity.id
_entity.type
_entity.pdbx_description
1 polymer ?
#
loop_
_entity_poly.entity_id
_entity_poly.type
_entity_poly.pdbx_seq_one_letter_code
_entity_poly.pdbx_strand_id
1 'polypeptide(L)' 'MPFKVKVDILDLNIRTGAGTDYAKTGEHTGKGEFTIVEVKAGKGSAAGWGRLKSGAGWISLDYATRLA' A
#
# COMPACT_ATOMS: atom_id res chain seq x y z
N MET A 1 11.19 6.95 6.82
CA MET A 1 12.26 6.06 6.31
C MET A 1 11.66 4.96 5.45
N PRO A 2 12.24 4.68 4.30
CA PRO A 2 11.73 3.59 3.46
C PRO A 2 11.87 2.23 4.13
N PHE A 3 10.91 1.36 3.87
CA PHE A 3 10.97 -0.01 4.35
C PHE A 3 10.28 -0.92 3.34
N LYS A 4 10.59 -2.21 3.40
CA LYS A 4 9.97 -3.18 2.51
C LYS A 4 8.82 -3.89 3.19
N VAL A 5 7.82 -4.22 2.38
CA VAL A 5 6.67 -5.03 2.80
C VAL A 5 6.50 -6.18 1.82
N LYS A 6 5.90 -7.26 2.30
CA LYS A 6 5.53 -8.41 1.48
C LYS A 6 4.01 -8.44 1.33
N VAL A 7 3.55 -8.56 0.09
CA VAL A 7 2.14 -8.69 -0.25
C VAL A 7 1.89 -10.11 -0.74
N ASP A 8 0.94 -10.82 -0.11
CA ASP A 8 0.63 -12.21 -0.42
C ASP A 8 -0.70 -12.40 -1.17
N ILE A 9 -1.32 -11.30 -1.58
CA ILE A 9 -2.57 -11.35 -2.34
C ILE A 9 -2.35 -10.78 -3.75
N LEU A 10 -3.11 -11.29 -4.71
CA LEU A 10 -2.92 -10.92 -6.12
C LEU A 10 -3.55 -9.57 -6.47
N ASP A 11 -4.58 -9.17 -5.73
CA ASP A 11 -5.47 -8.08 -6.13
C ASP A 11 -5.52 -6.94 -5.12
N LEU A 12 -4.41 -6.66 -4.45
CA LEU A 12 -4.34 -5.51 -3.56
C LEU A 12 -4.45 -4.21 -4.37
N ASN A 13 -5.52 -3.48 -4.13
CA ASN A 13 -5.80 -2.24 -4.86
C ASN A 13 -4.78 -1.15 -4.53
N ILE A 14 -4.40 -0.42 -5.56
CA ILE A 14 -3.58 0.79 -5.42
C ILE A 14 -4.52 1.99 -5.54
N ARG A 15 -4.45 2.90 -4.57
CA ARG A 15 -5.29 4.11 -4.55
C ARG A 15 -4.46 5.36 -4.76
N THR A 16 -5.12 6.44 -5.15
CA THR A 16 -4.46 7.72 -5.42
C THR A 16 -4.03 8.44 -4.14
N GLY A 17 -4.55 8.01 -2.99
CA GLY A 17 -4.19 8.61 -1.71
C GLY A 17 -4.39 7.64 -0.56
N ALA A 18 -4.09 8.09 0.65
CA ALA A 18 -4.14 7.28 1.85
C ALA A 18 -5.57 7.18 2.39
N GLY A 19 -6.32 6.23 1.89
CA GLY A 19 -7.68 5.97 2.37
C GLY A 19 -8.58 5.34 1.33
N THR A 20 -9.65 4.69 1.78
CA THR A 20 -10.65 4.09 0.90
C THR A 20 -11.55 5.14 0.25
N ASP A 21 -11.51 6.38 0.74
CA ASP A 21 -12.22 7.51 0.14
C ASP A 21 -11.47 8.12 -1.05
N TYR A 22 -10.24 7.68 -1.30
CA TYR A 22 -9.53 8.03 -2.53
C TYR A 22 -9.83 7.01 -3.62
N ALA A 23 -9.81 7.47 -4.87
CA ALA A 23 -10.11 6.61 -6.00
C ALA A 23 -9.06 5.53 -6.20
N LYS A 24 -9.50 4.36 -6.69
CA LYS A 24 -8.58 3.31 -7.13
C LYS A 24 -7.92 3.74 -8.43
N THR A 25 -6.63 3.43 -8.57
CA THR A 25 -5.90 3.75 -9.82
C THR A 25 -6.27 2.79 -10.96
N GLY A 26 -6.90 1.67 -10.64
CA GLY A 26 -7.18 0.61 -11.61
C GLY A 26 -6.09 -0.45 -11.67
N GLU A 27 -5.01 -0.27 -10.93
CA GLU A 27 -3.91 -1.23 -10.89
C GLU A 27 -3.88 -1.98 -9.57
N HIS A 28 -3.17 -3.11 -9.55
CA HIS A 28 -2.97 -3.95 -8.38
C HIS A 28 -1.50 -4.26 -8.23
N THR A 29 -1.05 -4.46 -6.98
CA THR A 29 0.37 -4.79 -6.74
C THR A 29 0.73 -6.19 -7.18
N GLY A 30 -0.21 -7.14 -7.08
CA GLY A 30 0.15 -8.55 -7.16
C GLY A 30 0.94 -9.00 -5.94
N LYS A 31 1.39 -10.25 -5.96
CA LYS A 31 2.23 -10.80 -4.90
C LYS A 31 3.67 -10.34 -5.09
N GLY A 32 4.35 -10.06 -4.00
CA GLY A 32 5.76 -9.70 -4.05
C GLY A 32 6.18 -8.78 -2.93
N GLU A 33 7.38 -8.26 -3.05
CA GLU A 33 7.95 -7.31 -2.10
C GLU A 33 7.97 -5.92 -2.72
N PHE A 34 7.58 -4.94 -1.92
CA PHE A 34 7.47 -3.56 -2.37
C PHE A 34 8.10 -2.63 -1.34
N THR A 35 8.67 -1.53 -1.80
CA THR A 35 9.26 -0.52 -0.92
C THR A 35 8.23 0.57 -0.65
N ILE A 36 8.04 0.88 0.63
CA ILE A 36 7.14 1.93 1.11
C ILE A 36 8.00 3.11 1.52
N VAL A 37 7.68 4.30 1.01
CA VAL A 37 8.43 5.52 1.29
C VAL A 37 7.71 6.50 2.21
N GLU A 38 6.43 6.29 2.46
CA GLU A 38 5.63 7.14 3.34
C GLU A 38 4.49 6.33 3.93
N VAL A 39 4.13 6.62 5.18
CA VAL A 39 2.99 5.99 5.86
C VAL A 39 2.08 7.09 6.38
N LYS A 40 0.79 6.98 6.10
CA LYS A 40 -0.23 7.88 6.65
C LYS A 40 -1.41 7.08 7.18
N ALA A 41 -1.99 7.55 8.27
CA ALA A 41 -3.27 7.03 8.73
C ALA A 41 -4.35 7.43 7.72
N GLY A 42 -5.30 6.54 7.48
CA GLY A 42 -6.37 6.81 6.54
C GLY A 42 -7.53 5.87 6.73
N LYS A 43 -8.65 6.19 6.10
CA LYS A 43 -9.88 5.44 6.21
C LYS A 43 -9.72 4.03 5.64
N GLY A 44 -10.25 3.04 6.33
CA GLY A 44 -10.32 1.67 5.83
C GLY A 44 -9.09 0.82 6.10
N SER A 45 -8.12 1.32 6.86
CA SER A 45 -6.96 0.51 7.25
C SER A 45 -6.54 0.84 8.67
N ALA A 46 -6.44 -0.20 9.51
CA ALA A 46 -5.99 -0.05 10.89
C ALA A 46 -4.47 0.18 10.96
N ALA A 47 -3.72 -0.48 10.07
CA ALA A 47 -2.26 -0.34 10.03
C ALA A 47 -1.80 0.91 9.28
N GLY A 48 -2.71 1.57 8.57
CA GLY A 48 -2.39 2.75 7.78
C GLY A 48 -2.21 2.44 6.32
N TRP A 49 -1.80 3.46 5.56
CA TRP A 49 -1.59 3.40 4.12
C TRP A 49 -0.14 3.70 3.81
N GLY A 50 0.44 2.91 2.93
CA GLY A 50 1.82 3.08 2.50
C GLY A 50 1.92 3.54 1.07
N ARG A 51 2.75 4.57 0.83
CA ARG A 51 3.02 5.03 -0.53
C ARG A 51 4.14 4.21 -1.14
N LEU A 52 3.88 3.68 -2.34
CA LEU A 52 4.84 2.87 -3.07
C LEU A 52 5.98 3.76 -3.63
N LYS A 53 7.19 3.29 -3.53
CA LYS A 53 8.38 3.99 -4.04
C LYS A 53 8.29 4.22 -5.54
N SER A 54 7.64 3.32 -6.27
CA SER A 54 7.46 3.44 -7.72
C SER A 54 6.61 4.65 -8.14
N GLY A 55 5.87 5.25 -7.20
CA GLY A 55 4.95 6.32 -7.51
C GLY A 55 3.59 5.84 -7.98
N ALA A 56 3.34 4.54 -7.96
CA ALA A 56 2.06 3.98 -8.42
C ALA A 56 0.88 4.39 -7.54
N GLY A 57 1.12 4.72 -6.28
CA GLY A 57 0.08 5.17 -5.37
C GLY A 57 0.22 4.58 -3.97
N TRP A 58 -0.93 4.38 -3.32
CA TRP A 58 -1.02 3.98 -1.92
C TRP A 58 -1.70 2.63 -1.77
N ILE A 59 -1.19 1.80 -0.86
CA ILE A 59 -1.78 0.50 -0.54
C ILE A 59 -2.09 0.42 0.95
N SER A 60 -3.10 -0.39 1.30
CA SER A 60 -3.44 -0.66 2.70
C SER A 60 -2.38 -1.57 3.31
N LEU A 61 -1.79 -1.13 4.40
CA LEU A 61 -0.79 -1.92 5.11
C LEU A 61 -1.39 -3.07 5.93
N ASP A 62 -2.73 -3.16 5.99
CA ASP A 62 -3.40 -4.32 6.58
C ASP A 62 -3.14 -5.60 5.78
N TYR A 63 -2.85 -5.47 4.50
CA TYR A 63 -2.61 -6.60 3.59
C TYR A 63 -1.14 -6.77 3.23
N ALA A 64 -0.26 -6.06 3.90
CA ALA A 64 1.17 -6.10 3.63
C ALA A 64 1.92 -6.36 4.93
N THR A 65 2.86 -7.30 4.90
CA THR A 65 3.68 -7.63 6.06
C THR A 65 5.00 -6.88 5.97
N ARG A 66 5.32 -6.11 7.00
CA ARG A 66 6.58 -5.39 7.04
C ARG A 66 7.74 -6.38 7.19
N LEU A 67 8.72 -6.25 6.33
CA LEU A 67 9.95 -7.02 6.40
C LEU A 67 10.96 -6.26 7.27
N ALA A 68 11.60 -7.01 8.15
CA ALA A 68 12.56 -6.40 9.07
C ALA A 68 13.83 -5.92 8.35
#